data_05467020e0a6639c150ae836c9d9fdce
#
_entry.id   05467020e0a6639c150ae836c9d9fdce
#
_cell.length_a   1.000
_cell.length_b   1.000
_cell.length_c   1.000
_cell.angle_alpha   90.00
_cell.angle_beta   90.00
_cell.angle_gamma   90.00
#
_symmetry.space_group_name_H-M   'P 1'
#
loop_
_entity.id
_entity.type
_entity.pdbx_description
1 polymer ?
#
loop_
_entity_poly.entity_id
_entity_poly.type
_entity_poly.pdbx_seq_one_letter_code
_entity_poly.pdbx_strand_id
1 'polypeptide(L)'
;MRQDAAGTACGEMPQPHSYSRRKFLDTSKSLLGTAAFASLLKQDGLAAPVPGVPPLPHFAPRAKRVIYLFMAGGPSHIDLFDYKPALHKIDGQELPDSVRQGQRLSTMTSGQKNFTCVAPRFKFERCGERGTWVNTELLPHLSTVVDDLAIIRSMHTEAINHDPAITYINTGSQQHGRPSFGSWVSYGLGSPNSNLPAYVVMISVGWAAGQALYTRLWGSGCLPSRHQGVLIRSVGDPVLYLSDPDGLDRDLRRRMLDGIAELNEDKFQRTGDPEIETRIAQYEMAFRMQMSVPGLMDTSDEAESTFEMYGPDAKKKGTFASNCILARRMAERGVPFIQLFHRGWDQHGTLPKDLKKNTDSADQPAAALIKDLKQRGMLDDTVVIFGGEFGRTIYGQGDLTKDTYGRDHHGRCFTTVVAGGGFRPGIDYGETDDHCYSIVKDPVHIHDLNASVLHCLGIDHKNFSVKFQGLDLRLTGVEGAKVIPGLLL
;
A
#
# COMPACT_ATOMS: atom_id res chain seq x y z
N MET A 1 -15.68 -91.15 3.18
CA MET A 1 -16.52 -91.06 4.39
C MET A 1 -15.99 -89.97 5.27
N ARG A 2 -16.85 -88.90 5.54
CA ARG A 2 -16.70 -87.78 6.48
C ARG A 2 -15.44 -86.92 6.30
N GLN A 3 -15.42 -85.82 5.78
CA GLN A 3 -15.90 -84.45 5.99
C GLN A 3 -15.91 -83.99 7.43
N ASP A 4 -15.03 -83.02 7.69
CA ASP A 4 -15.26 -81.99 8.70
C ASP A 4 -14.65 -80.65 8.24
N ALA A 5 -15.53 -79.64 8.25
CA ALA A 5 -15.23 -78.31 7.83
C ALA A 5 -14.65 -77.48 8.99
N ALA A 6 -13.62 -76.71 8.74
CA ALA A 6 -13.14 -75.69 9.65
C ALA A 6 -13.45 -74.30 9.10
N GLY A 7 -14.33 -73.60 9.81
CA GLY A 7 -14.67 -72.25 9.50
C GLY A 7 -13.56 -71.23 9.89
N THR A 8 -13.18 -70.43 8.97
CA THR A 8 -12.27 -69.31 9.19
C THR A 8 -13.04 -68.06 9.68
N ALA A 9 -12.78 -67.68 10.90
CA ALA A 9 -13.26 -66.42 11.47
C ALA A 9 -12.57 -65.20 10.79
N CYS A 10 -13.39 -64.33 10.27
CA CYS A 10 -12.97 -63.06 9.72
C CYS A 10 -12.61 -62.10 10.89
N GLY A 11 -11.35 -61.76 11.02
CA GLY A 11 -10.88 -60.77 12.02
C GLY A 11 -11.30 -59.36 11.60
N GLU A 12 -12.02 -58.70 12.47
CA GLU A 12 -12.35 -57.26 12.34
C GLU A 12 -11.08 -56.41 12.38
N MET A 13 -10.86 -55.58 11.36
CA MET A 13 -9.83 -54.58 11.36
C MET A 13 -10.20 -53.46 12.36
N PRO A 14 -9.27 -52.97 13.19
CA PRO A 14 -9.57 -51.89 14.12
C PRO A 14 -9.82 -50.57 13.34
N GLN A 15 -10.94 -49.92 13.66
CA GLN A 15 -11.34 -48.59 13.18
C GLN A 15 -10.31 -47.54 13.62
N PRO A 16 -9.91 -46.56 12.76
CA PRO A 16 -9.00 -45.50 13.15
C PRO A 16 -9.66 -44.59 14.19
N HIS A 17 -9.06 -44.48 15.36
CA HIS A 17 -9.49 -43.58 16.42
C HIS A 17 -9.44 -42.14 15.93
N SER A 18 -10.58 -41.47 15.80
CA SER A 18 -10.68 -40.05 15.56
C SER A 18 -10.20 -39.30 16.80
N TYR A 19 -9.00 -38.74 16.71
CA TYR A 19 -8.52 -37.77 17.72
C TYR A 19 -9.29 -36.46 17.57
N SER A 20 -10.04 -36.09 18.61
CA SER A 20 -10.74 -34.79 18.59
C SER A 20 -9.74 -33.65 18.74
N ARG A 21 -9.96 -32.54 18.00
CA ARG A 21 -9.13 -31.31 18.05
C ARG A 21 -8.91 -30.79 19.48
N ARG A 22 -9.84 -31.03 20.36
CA ARG A 22 -9.79 -30.60 21.78
C ARG A 22 -8.76 -31.39 22.60
N LYS A 23 -8.58 -32.69 22.33
CA LYS A 23 -7.59 -33.50 23.02
C LYS A 23 -6.15 -33.22 22.60
N PHE A 24 -5.94 -32.73 21.35
CA PHE A 24 -4.66 -32.30 20.84
C PHE A 24 -4.16 -31.01 21.49
N LEU A 25 -5.05 -30.07 21.76
CA LEU A 25 -4.73 -28.79 22.40
C LEU A 25 -4.36 -28.93 23.89
N ASP A 26 -4.92 -29.92 24.60
CA ASP A 26 -4.62 -30.16 26.02
C ASP A 26 -3.25 -30.84 26.26
N THR A 27 -2.69 -31.47 25.23
CA THR A 27 -1.42 -32.21 25.33
C THR A 27 -0.20 -31.38 24.89
N SER A 28 -0.38 -30.20 24.32
CA SER A 28 0.66 -29.39 23.66
C SER A 28 1.30 -28.30 24.53
N LYS A 29 1.68 -28.64 25.78
CA LYS A 29 2.49 -27.74 26.61
C LYS A 29 4.00 -27.83 26.36
N SER A 30 4.45 -28.40 25.26
CA SER A 30 5.87 -28.53 24.90
C SER A 30 6.19 -27.84 23.58
N LEU A 31 7.43 -27.36 23.44
CA LEU A 31 7.99 -26.70 22.23
C LEU A 31 7.79 -27.50 20.92
N LEU A 32 7.60 -28.81 20.98
CA LEU A 32 7.29 -29.69 19.84
C LEU A 32 5.85 -29.50 19.32
N GLY A 33 4.91 -29.08 20.18
CA GLY A 33 3.53 -28.80 19.79
C GLY A 33 3.38 -27.54 18.93
N THR A 34 4.21 -26.53 19.16
CA THR A 34 4.23 -25.30 18.35
C THR A 34 4.77 -25.53 16.95
N ALA A 35 5.78 -26.38 16.79
CA ALA A 35 6.33 -26.76 15.47
C ALA A 35 5.33 -27.61 14.66
N ALA A 36 4.61 -28.54 15.32
CA ALA A 36 3.56 -29.34 14.69
C ALA A 36 2.33 -28.51 14.33
N PHE A 37 1.96 -27.51 15.15
CA PHE A 37 0.88 -26.57 14.88
C PHE A 37 1.22 -25.63 13.72
N ALA A 38 2.46 -25.14 13.63
CA ALA A 38 2.95 -24.39 12.48
C ALA A 38 2.96 -25.21 11.17
N SER A 39 3.22 -26.53 11.27
CA SER A 39 3.16 -27.46 10.13
C SER A 39 1.72 -27.73 9.68
N LEU A 40 0.76 -27.80 10.61
CA LEU A 40 -0.66 -27.99 10.29
C LEU A 40 -1.30 -26.71 9.71
N LEU A 41 -0.88 -25.53 10.16
CA LEU A 41 -1.27 -24.25 9.56
C LEU A 41 -0.75 -24.09 8.12
N LYS A 42 0.34 -24.77 7.76
CA LYS A 42 0.82 -24.85 6.38
C LYS A 42 -0.07 -25.69 5.46
N GLN A 43 -0.83 -26.63 5.98
CA GLN A 43 -1.73 -27.49 5.18
C GLN A 43 -3.10 -26.85 4.93
N ASP A 44 -3.51 -25.85 5.74
CA ASP A 44 -4.86 -25.28 5.68
C ASP A 44 -4.94 -23.92 4.94
N GLY A 45 -4.08 -23.62 3.95
CA GLY A 45 -4.37 -22.49 3.06
C GLY A 45 -3.28 -21.44 2.81
N LEU A 46 -2.02 -21.75 3.07
CA LEU A 46 -0.94 -20.93 2.53
C LEU A 46 -0.61 -21.42 1.11
N ALA A 47 -0.49 -20.52 0.18
CA ALA A 47 -0.22 -20.77 -1.24
C ALA A 47 0.81 -21.91 -1.42
N ALA A 48 0.56 -22.80 -2.38
CA ALA A 48 1.50 -23.84 -2.76
C ALA A 48 2.90 -23.23 -2.97
N PRO A 49 3.99 -23.85 -2.49
CA PRO A 49 5.33 -23.31 -2.66
C PRO A 49 5.60 -23.03 -4.13
N VAL A 50 5.85 -21.79 -4.49
CA VAL A 50 6.26 -21.44 -5.85
C VAL A 50 7.67 -22.02 -6.04
N PRO A 51 7.92 -22.88 -7.03
CA PRO A 51 9.25 -23.45 -7.26
C PRO A 51 10.31 -22.34 -7.36
N GLY A 52 11.35 -22.42 -6.53
CA GLY A 52 12.47 -21.48 -6.50
C GLY A 52 12.28 -20.24 -5.61
N VAL A 53 11.13 -20.10 -4.94
CA VAL A 53 10.94 -19.07 -3.90
C VAL A 53 11.05 -19.73 -2.53
N PRO A 54 11.86 -19.17 -1.59
CA PRO A 54 11.89 -19.67 -0.22
C PRO A 54 10.49 -19.62 0.41
N PRO A 55 10.15 -20.55 1.32
CA PRO A 55 8.86 -20.55 1.96
C PRO A 55 8.62 -19.22 2.69
N LEU A 56 7.50 -18.57 2.40
CA LEU A 56 7.09 -17.32 3.01
C LEU A 56 6.00 -17.55 4.07
N PRO A 57 5.95 -16.73 5.12
CA PRO A 57 6.91 -15.68 5.44
C PRO A 57 8.28 -16.25 5.88
N HIS A 58 9.37 -15.49 5.65
CA HIS A 58 10.73 -15.89 6.04
C HIS A 58 10.92 -15.88 7.56
N PHE A 59 10.17 -15.02 8.26
CA PHE A 59 10.12 -14.89 9.72
C PHE A 59 8.72 -14.42 10.16
N ALA A 60 8.45 -14.46 11.45
CA ALA A 60 7.14 -14.07 11.99
C ALA A 60 6.77 -12.63 11.61
N PRO A 61 5.67 -12.42 10.87
CA PRO A 61 5.25 -11.09 10.46
C PRO A 61 4.68 -10.30 11.65
N ARG A 62 4.90 -8.99 11.67
CA ARG A 62 4.23 -8.04 12.55
C ARG A 62 2.98 -7.47 11.89
N ALA A 63 3.03 -7.27 10.58
CA ALA A 63 1.89 -6.81 9.78
C ALA A 63 1.31 -7.94 8.93
N LYS A 64 0.02 -7.89 8.71
CA LYS A 64 -0.73 -8.79 7.81
C LYS A 64 -1.11 -8.08 6.52
N ARG A 65 -1.14 -6.73 6.53
CA ARG A 65 -1.64 -5.95 5.40
C ARG A 65 -1.06 -4.55 5.34
N VAL A 66 -1.20 -3.94 4.16
CA VAL A 66 -0.79 -2.56 3.88
C VAL A 66 -1.96 -1.78 3.31
N ILE A 67 -2.19 -0.57 3.82
CA ILE A 67 -3.06 0.44 3.19
C ILE A 67 -2.16 1.60 2.78
N TYR A 68 -2.01 1.84 1.48
CA TYR A 68 -1.18 2.92 0.96
C TYR A 68 -2.04 4.07 0.45
N LEU A 69 -2.07 5.16 1.21
CA LEU A 69 -2.70 6.44 0.86
C LEU A 69 -1.70 7.25 0.04
N PHE A 70 -1.78 7.13 -1.29
CA PHE A 70 -0.82 7.73 -2.21
C PHE A 70 -1.29 9.10 -2.70
N MET A 71 -0.56 10.14 -2.30
CA MET A 71 -0.82 11.54 -2.62
C MET A 71 -0.08 11.93 -3.90
N ALA A 72 -0.67 11.62 -5.07
CA ALA A 72 -0.02 11.80 -6.37
C ALA A 72 0.16 13.27 -6.74
N GLY A 73 1.41 13.67 -6.96
CA GLY A 73 1.80 15.02 -7.31
C GLY A 73 2.85 15.64 -6.37
N GLY A 74 3.44 14.87 -5.46
CA GLY A 74 4.53 15.34 -4.59
C GLY A 74 4.07 16.38 -3.56
N PRO A 75 3.43 15.95 -2.45
CA PRO A 75 2.99 16.84 -1.37
C PRO A 75 4.14 17.68 -0.81
N SER A 76 3.88 18.96 -0.58
CA SER A 76 4.90 19.85 -0.01
C SER A 76 5.19 19.50 1.44
N HIS A 77 6.30 18.82 1.69
CA HIS A 77 6.75 18.45 3.03
C HIS A 77 6.99 19.70 3.90
N ILE A 78 7.48 20.78 3.31
CA ILE A 78 7.76 22.07 3.97
C ILE A 78 6.48 22.69 4.53
N ASP A 79 5.39 22.61 3.78
CA ASP A 79 4.11 23.22 4.17
C ASP A 79 3.24 22.28 5.02
N LEU A 80 3.61 21.01 5.21
CA LEU A 80 2.80 20.03 5.94
C LEU A 80 3.48 19.50 7.22
N PHE A 81 4.73 19.02 7.15
CA PHE A 81 5.35 18.23 8.22
C PHE A 81 6.77 18.65 8.61
N ASP A 82 7.54 19.26 7.70
CA ASP A 82 8.95 19.62 7.94
C ASP A 82 9.13 21.13 8.13
N TYR A 83 8.57 21.63 9.23
CA TYR A 83 8.63 23.05 9.56
C TYR A 83 9.90 23.42 10.32
N LYS A 84 10.53 24.51 9.86
CA LYS A 84 11.65 25.16 10.52
C LYS A 84 11.32 26.61 10.79
N PRO A 85 11.23 27.08 12.05
CA PRO A 85 10.97 28.51 12.34
C PRO A 85 11.96 29.46 11.68
N ALA A 86 13.19 29.01 11.43
CA ALA A 86 14.24 29.77 10.75
C ALA A 86 13.88 30.13 9.28
N LEU A 87 13.00 29.37 8.62
CA LEU A 87 12.60 29.64 7.24
C LEU A 87 11.99 31.03 7.04
N HIS A 88 11.32 31.59 8.06
CA HIS A 88 10.77 32.93 8.00
C HIS A 88 11.85 34.03 7.92
N LYS A 89 13.10 33.73 8.36
CA LYS A 89 14.22 34.69 8.27
C LYS A 89 14.78 34.79 6.86
N ILE A 90 14.62 33.73 6.06
CA ILE A 90 15.13 33.67 4.69
C ILE A 90 14.02 33.91 3.64
N ASP A 91 12.80 34.19 4.09
CA ASP A 91 11.67 34.48 3.20
C ASP A 91 12.00 35.70 2.31
N GLY A 92 11.79 35.54 1.00
CA GLY A 92 12.14 36.57 0.01
C GLY A 92 13.64 36.67 -0.33
N GLN A 93 14.51 35.88 0.30
CA GLN A 93 15.93 35.87 -0.01
C GLN A 93 16.26 34.81 -1.07
N GLU A 94 17.34 35.02 -1.82
CA GLU A 94 17.84 34.05 -2.79
C GLU A 94 18.43 32.85 -2.06
N LEU A 95 18.11 31.62 -2.52
CA LEU A 95 18.67 30.39 -1.99
C LEU A 95 20.17 30.32 -2.34
N PRO A 96 21.06 30.23 -1.34
CA PRO A 96 22.51 30.19 -1.60
C PRO A 96 22.91 29.03 -2.51
N ASP A 97 23.84 29.27 -3.44
CA ASP A 97 24.40 28.23 -4.31
C ASP A 97 25.04 27.07 -3.50
N SER A 98 25.61 27.38 -2.33
CA SER A 98 26.17 26.38 -1.41
C SER A 98 25.12 25.41 -0.87
N VAL A 99 23.85 25.83 -0.73
CA VAL A 99 22.73 24.97 -0.33
C VAL A 99 22.22 24.19 -1.54
N ARG A 100 22.09 24.85 -2.68
CA ARG A 100 21.60 24.24 -3.92
C ARG A 100 22.55 23.16 -4.48
N GLN A 101 23.87 23.34 -4.32
CA GLN A 101 24.93 22.33 -4.62
C GLN A 101 24.78 21.65 -5.99
N GLY A 102 24.48 22.41 -7.03
CA GLY A 102 24.37 21.89 -8.40
C GLY A 102 23.22 20.89 -8.59
N GLN A 103 22.14 20.98 -7.79
CA GLN A 103 20.98 20.12 -7.94
C GLN A 103 20.46 20.13 -9.39
N ARG A 104 20.13 18.98 -9.90
CA ARG A 104 19.42 18.84 -11.17
C ARG A 104 18.04 19.47 -11.03
N LEU A 105 17.78 20.48 -11.87
CA LEU A 105 16.47 21.15 -11.93
C LEU A 105 15.46 20.31 -12.72
N SER A 106 14.19 20.44 -12.37
CA SER A 106 13.12 19.93 -13.22
C SER A 106 13.09 20.66 -14.56
N THR A 107 12.44 20.09 -15.56
CA THR A 107 12.22 20.76 -16.86
C THR A 107 11.46 22.07 -16.70
N MET A 108 10.57 22.15 -15.71
CA MET A 108 9.75 23.34 -15.42
C MET A 108 10.57 24.54 -14.94
N THR A 109 11.68 24.29 -14.24
CA THR A 109 12.57 25.33 -13.67
C THR A 109 13.87 25.50 -14.44
N SER A 110 14.13 24.76 -15.49
CA SER A 110 15.40 24.83 -16.24
C SER A 110 15.73 26.24 -16.77
N GLY A 111 14.72 27.10 -16.96
CA GLY A 111 14.87 28.51 -17.34
C GLY A 111 14.80 29.52 -16.18
N GLN A 112 14.58 29.06 -14.94
CA GLN A 112 14.48 29.97 -13.77
C GLN A 112 15.86 30.53 -13.40
N LYS A 113 15.93 31.87 -13.28
CA LYS A 113 17.19 32.55 -12.97
C LYS A 113 17.37 32.82 -11.48
N ASN A 114 16.29 33.05 -10.76
CA ASN A 114 16.25 33.38 -9.34
C ASN A 114 15.58 32.25 -8.55
N PHE A 115 16.18 31.89 -7.44
CA PHE A 115 15.67 30.82 -6.56
C PHE A 115 15.27 31.42 -5.21
N THR A 116 14.30 32.32 -5.26
CA THR A 116 13.81 33.06 -4.09
C THR A 116 13.08 32.13 -3.14
N CYS A 117 13.55 32.05 -1.90
CA CYS A 117 12.94 31.24 -0.85
C CYS A 117 11.56 31.79 -0.46
N VAL A 118 10.62 30.87 -0.26
CA VAL A 118 9.27 31.20 0.22
C VAL A 118 8.99 30.34 1.46
N ALA A 119 8.90 31.03 2.62
CA ALA A 119 8.52 30.35 3.86
C ALA A 119 7.07 29.85 3.84
N PRO A 120 6.74 28.79 4.59
CA PRO A 120 5.35 28.35 4.75
C PRO A 120 4.45 29.48 5.24
N ARG A 121 3.24 29.58 4.68
CA ARG A 121 2.28 30.65 5.00
C ARG A 121 1.18 30.22 5.98
N PHE A 122 1.25 29.00 6.47
CA PHE A 122 0.24 28.36 7.32
C PHE A 122 0.71 28.24 8.76
N LYS A 123 -0.24 28.00 9.65
CA LYS A 123 0.01 27.84 11.08
C LYS A 123 0.55 26.46 11.40
N PHE A 124 1.69 26.42 12.08
CA PHE A 124 2.28 25.21 12.64
C PHE A 124 2.23 25.26 14.16
N GLU A 125 1.98 24.11 14.77
CA GLU A 125 2.00 23.94 16.23
C GLU A 125 2.74 22.65 16.59
N ARG A 126 3.15 22.57 17.87
CA ARG A 126 3.72 21.36 18.42
C ARG A 126 2.60 20.48 18.93
N CYS A 127 2.50 19.25 18.40
CA CYS A 127 1.44 18.31 18.66
C CYS A 127 1.99 17.01 19.25
N GLY A 128 1.12 16.29 20.01
CA GLY A 128 1.47 15.04 20.65
C GLY A 128 2.44 15.16 21.82
N GLU A 129 2.75 14.03 22.44
CA GLU A 129 3.61 13.97 23.63
C GLU A 129 5.05 14.45 23.37
N ARG A 130 5.56 14.26 22.15
CA ARG A 130 6.91 14.69 21.76
C ARG A 130 6.99 16.12 21.27
N GLY A 131 5.86 16.78 21.06
CA GLY A 131 5.81 18.14 20.54
C GLY A 131 6.30 18.22 19.10
N THR A 132 5.87 17.30 18.26
CA THR A 132 6.17 17.25 16.82
C THR A 132 5.55 18.44 16.11
N TRP A 133 6.31 19.10 15.23
CA TRP A 133 5.78 20.17 14.38
C TRP A 133 4.87 19.61 13.30
N VAL A 134 3.62 20.07 13.29
CA VAL A 134 2.61 19.74 12.28
C VAL A 134 1.88 21.03 11.89
N ASN A 135 1.52 21.14 10.64
CA ASN A 135 0.63 22.21 10.17
C ASN A 135 -0.80 21.95 10.66
N THR A 136 -1.22 22.66 11.71
CA THR A 136 -2.54 22.47 12.33
C THR A 136 -3.67 23.19 11.57
N GLU A 137 -3.34 24.12 10.67
CA GLU A 137 -4.31 24.79 9.79
C GLU A 137 -4.74 23.88 8.63
N LEU A 138 -3.80 23.13 8.06
CA LEU A 138 -4.02 22.22 6.92
C LEU A 138 -4.33 20.79 7.33
N LEU A 139 -3.81 20.35 8.48
CA LEU A 139 -3.91 18.99 8.98
C LEU A 139 -4.48 18.95 10.42
N PRO A 140 -5.64 19.59 10.68
CA PRO A 140 -6.21 19.64 12.04
C PRO A 140 -6.56 18.25 12.60
N HIS A 141 -6.87 17.28 11.76
CA HIS A 141 -7.23 15.93 12.20
C HIS A 141 -6.02 15.00 12.34
N LEU A 142 -5.08 14.98 11.39
CA LEU A 142 -3.83 14.22 11.51
C LEU A 142 -3.00 14.70 12.70
N SER A 143 -3.05 15.99 13.04
CA SER A 143 -2.40 16.54 14.23
C SER A 143 -2.87 15.88 15.55
N THR A 144 -4.10 15.33 15.58
CA THR A 144 -4.66 14.65 16.76
C THR A 144 -4.24 13.19 16.90
N VAL A 145 -3.55 12.62 15.93
CA VAL A 145 -3.09 11.23 15.93
C VAL A 145 -1.57 11.10 15.80
N VAL A 146 -0.82 12.20 15.97
CA VAL A 146 0.64 12.21 15.76
C VAL A 146 1.37 11.19 16.65
N ASP A 147 0.84 10.87 17.82
CA ASP A 147 1.42 9.87 18.72
C ASP A 147 1.27 8.43 18.20
N ASP A 148 0.47 8.21 17.17
CA ASP A 148 0.33 6.94 16.45
C ASP A 148 1.19 6.91 15.18
N LEU A 149 1.87 8.02 14.81
CA LEU A 149 2.58 8.19 13.56
C LEU A 149 4.10 8.05 13.72
N ALA A 150 4.75 7.44 12.73
CA ALA A 150 6.16 7.63 12.43
C ALA A 150 6.25 8.64 11.27
N ILE A 151 6.78 9.83 11.55
CA ILE A 151 6.97 10.90 10.55
C ILE A 151 8.41 10.84 10.06
N ILE A 152 8.61 10.36 8.83
CA ILE A 152 9.92 10.17 8.22
C ILE A 152 10.22 11.39 7.35
N ARG A 153 11.05 12.32 7.86
CA ARG A 153 11.39 13.59 7.18
C ARG A 153 12.55 13.47 6.21
N SER A 154 13.28 12.37 6.28
CA SER A 154 14.49 12.13 5.52
C SER A 154 14.32 11.18 4.34
N MET A 155 13.10 11.08 3.79
CA MET A 155 12.88 10.32 2.56
C MET A 155 13.61 10.98 1.39
N HIS A 156 14.16 10.17 0.47
CA HIS A 156 14.76 10.67 -0.76
C HIS A 156 14.60 9.70 -1.95
N THR A 157 14.72 10.26 -3.16
CA THR A 157 14.66 9.55 -4.43
C THR A 157 15.48 10.29 -5.50
N GLU A 158 15.93 9.59 -6.52
CA GLU A 158 16.66 10.16 -7.66
C GLU A 158 15.73 10.74 -8.74
N ALA A 159 14.46 10.38 -8.69
CA ALA A 159 13.48 10.82 -9.67
C ALA A 159 12.96 12.23 -9.35
N ILE A 160 12.90 13.09 -10.38
CA ILE A 160 12.48 14.50 -10.24
C ILE A 160 11.26 14.86 -11.10
N ASN A 161 10.73 13.94 -11.90
CA ASN A 161 9.51 14.11 -12.68
C ASN A 161 8.49 13.06 -12.26
N HIS A 162 7.20 13.41 -12.30
CA HIS A 162 6.12 12.59 -11.75
C HIS A 162 6.05 11.18 -12.32
N ASP A 163 6.03 11.02 -13.65
CA ASP A 163 5.85 9.70 -14.24
C ASP A 163 6.94 8.70 -13.82
N PRO A 164 8.26 9.00 -13.97
CA PRO A 164 9.29 8.13 -13.44
C PRO A 164 9.29 8.02 -11.91
N ALA A 165 8.96 9.07 -11.16
CA ALA A 165 8.96 9.04 -9.70
C ALA A 165 7.81 8.19 -9.13
N ILE A 166 6.59 8.35 -9.65
CA ILE A 166 5.43 7.53 -9.28
C ILE A 166 5.70 6.07 -9.65
N THR A 167 6.28 5.83 -10.84
CA THR A 167 6.68 4.48 -11.25
C THR A 167 7.72 3.90 -10.29
N TYR A 168 8.73 4.70 -9.92
CA TYR A 168 9.84 4.26 -9.07
C TYR A 168 9.39 3.85 -7.67
N ILE A 169 8.63 4.70 -6.99
CA ILE A 169 8.16 4.40 -5.62
C ILE A 169 7.20 3.21 -5.60
N ASN A 170 6.40 3.01 -6.67
CA ASN A 170 5.45 1.92 -6.76
C ASN A 170 6.05 0.59 -7.23
N THR A 171 7.16 0.60 -7.99
CA THR A 171 7.69 -0.61 -8.63
C THR A 171 9.16 -0.89 -8.33
N GLY A 172 9.84 0.01 -7.60
CA GLY A 172 11.28 -0.08 -7.37
C GLY A 172 12.14 0.21 -8.61
N SER A 173 11.58 0.78 -9.68
CA SER A 173 12.32 1.14 -10.89
C SER A 173 11.66 2.34 -11.58
N GLN A 174 12.47 3.26 -12.10
CA GLN A 174 11.97 4.34 -12.95
C GLN A 174 11.51 3.83 -14.33
N GLN A 175 11.96 2.65 -14.73
CA GLN A 175 11.60 2.01 -15.99
C GLN A 175 10.32 1.19 -15.83
N HIS A 176 9.49 1.21 -16.86
CA HIS A 176 8.26 0.43 -16.91
C HIS A 176 8.52 -1.08 -17.01
N GLY A 177 7.49 -1.88 -16.68
CA GLY A 177 7.52 -3.34 -16.83
C GLY A 177 7.97 -4.10 -15.56
N ARG A 178 8.27 -3.39 -14.47
CA ARG A 178 8.54 -4.02 -13.18
C ARG A 178 7.24 -4.26 -12.41
N PRO A 179 7.17 -5.35 -11.61
CA PRO A 179 6.02 -5.58 -10.75
C PRO A 179 5.85 -4.47 -9.72
N SER A 180 4.62 -4.07 -9.50
CA SER A 180 4.27 -3.08 -8.46
C SER A 180 4.42 -3.66 -7.05
N PHE A 181 4.52 -2.79 -6.04
CA PHE A 181 4.65 -3.19 -4.64
C PHE A 181 3.54 -4.17 -4.22
N GLY A 182 2.26 -3.82 -4.50
CA GLY A 182 1.15 -4.71 -4.19
C GLY A 182 1.22 -6.04 -4.95
N SER A 183 1.77 -6.06 -6.17
CA SER A 183 2.00 -7.30 -6.92
C SER A 183 3.06 -8.18 -6.27
N TRP A 184 4.15 -7.59 -5.74
CA TRP A 184 5.14 -8.32 -4.95
C TRP A 184 4.54 -8.91 -3.67
N VAL A 185 3.72 -8.13 -2.94
CA VAL A 185 3.03 -8.61 -1.72
C VAL A 185 2.06 -9.74 -2.07
N SER A 186 1.26 -9.57 -3.13
CA SER A 186 0.36 -10.62 -3.65
C SER A 186 1.12 -11.89 -4.07
N TYR A 187 2.27 -11.75 -4.73
CA TYR A 187 3.10 -12.87 -5.15
C TYR A 187 3.70 -13.64 -3.97
N GLY A 188 4.17 -12.90 -2.95
CA GLY A 188 4.81 -13.50 -1.78
C GLY A 188 3.82 -14.11 -0.79
N LEU A 189 2.78 -13.38 -0.43
CA LEU A 189 1.88 -13.77 0.66
C LEU A 189 0.55 -14.37 0.18
N GLY A 190 0.19 -14.18 -1.10
CA GLY A 190 -1.13 -14.56 -1.59
C GLY A 190 -2.25 -13.73 -0.96
N SER A 191 -3.43 -14.34 -0.83
CA SER A 191 -4.57 -13.76 -0.12
C SER A 191 -5.21 -14.80 0.80
N PRO A 192 -5.47 -14.48 2.06
CA PRO A 192 -6.27 -15.34 2.93
C PRO A 192 -7.75 -15.35 2.52
N ASN A 193 -8.18 -14.41 1.68
CA ASN A 193 -9.54 -14.32 1.16
C ASN A 193 -9.59 -14.77 -0.30
N SER A 194 -10.32 -15.85 -0.56
CA SER A 194 -10.50 -16.39 -1.91
C SER A 194 -11.53 -15.60 -2.75
N ASN A 195 -12.30 -14.69 -2.13
CA ASN A 195 -13.43 -13.98 -2.78
C ASN A 195 -13.08 -12.54 -3.18
N LEU A 196 -11.90 -12.05 -2.77
CA LEU A 196 -11.40 -10.72 -3.11
C LEU A 196 -9.96 -10.81 -3.61
N PRO A 197 -9.54 -9.90 -4.50
CA PRO A 197 -8.15 -9.83 -4.96
C PRO A 197 -7.19 -9.58 -3.81
N ALA A 198 -5.98 -10.13 -3.89
CA ALA A 198 -4.91 -9.84 -2.94
C ALA A 198 -4.40 -8.40 -3.01
N TYR A 199 -4.58 -7.75 -4.14
CA TYR A 199 -4.19 -6.36 -4.37
C TYR A 199 -5.33 -5.57 -4.99
N VAL A 200 -5.80 -4.55 -4.27
CA VAL A 200 -6.89 -3.67 -4.70
C VAL A 200 -6.38 -2.24 -4.84
N VAL A 201 -6.83 -1.57 -5.89
CA VAL A 201 -6.53 -0.17 -6.18
C VAL A 201 -7.82 0.62 -6.28
N MET A 202 -7.84 1.82 -5.68
CA MET A 202 -8.92 2.78 -5.82
C MET A 202 -8.36 4.14 -6.18
N ILE A 203 -9.05 4.89 -7.04
CA ILE A 203 -8.69 6.25 -7.41
C ILE A 203 -9.82 7.16 -6.97
N SER A 204 -9.52 8.12 -6.12
CA SER A 204 -10.51 9.08 -5.63
C SER A 204 -10.87 10.09 -6.72
N VAL A 205 -12.17 10.39 -6.83
CA VAL A 205 -12.68 11.47 -7.68
C VAL A 205 -12.47 12.81 -7.01
N GLY A 206 -12.45 13.90 -7.76
CA GLY A 206 -12.45 15.26 -7.21
C GLY A 206 -11.53 16.26 -7.90
N TRP A 207 -10.46 15.80 -8.56
CA TRP A 207 -9.57 16.68 -9.31
C TRP A 207 -9.51 16.27 -10.78
N ALA A 208 -10.01 17.14 -11.66
CA ALA A 208 -9.93 16.92 -13.11
C ALA A 208 -8.49 17.05 -13.63
N ALA A 209 -7.71 17.97 -13.04
CA ALA A 209 -6.29 18.13 -13.29
C ALA A 209 -5.50 17.39 -12.19
N GLY A 210 -4.63 16.52 -12.57
CA GLY A 210 -3.76 15.75 -11.64
C GLY A 210 -2.90 14.79 -12.40
N GLN A 211 -1.97 14.17 -11.71
CA GLN A 211 -1.05 13.24 -12.32
C GLN A 211 -1.78 12.09 -13.03
N ALA A 212 -1.31 11.75 -14.21
CA ALA A 212 -1.83 10.63 -14.96
C ALA A 212 -1.48 9.32 -14.22
N LEU A 213 -2.52 8.55 -13.88
CA LEU A 213 -2.39 7.26 -13.23
C LEU A 213 -2.70 6.16 -14.24
N TYR A 214 -1.68 5.40 -14.60
CA TYR A 214 -1.78 4.34 -15.58
C TYR A 214 -1.83 2.97 -14.91
N THR A 215 -2.47 2.01 -15.57
CA THR A 215 -2.59 0.62 -15.07
C THR A 215 -1.26 -0.06 -14.77
N ARG A 216 -0.17 0.37 -15.44
CA ARG A 216 1.18 -0.13 -15.15
C ARG A 216 1.66 0.13 -13.71
N LEU A 217 1.10 1.16 -13.03
CA LEU A 217 1.47 1.49 -11.65
C LEU A 217 1.01 0.43 -10.64
N TRP A 218 0.05 -0.41 -11.02
CA TRP A 218 -0.40 -1.57 -10.24
C TRP A 218 -0.34 -2.87 -11.04
N GLY A 219 0.48 -2.88 -12.08
CA GLY A 219 0.69 -4.04 -12.93
C GLY A 219 1.56 -5.10 -12.28
N SER A 220 1.38 -6.35 -12.73
CA SER A 220 2.20 -7.50 -12.30
C SER A 220 3.60 -7.51 -12.92
N GLY A 221 3.87 -6.70 -13.95
CA GLY A 221 5.16 -6.71 -14.63
C GLY A 221 5.53 -8.10 -15.15
N CYS A 222 6.69 -8.61 -14.72
CA CYS A 222 7.14 -9.96 -15.07
C CYS A 222 6.57 -11.09 -14.21
N LEU A 223 5.77 -10.77 -13.19
CA LEU A 223 5.03 -11.76 -12.40
C LEU A 223 3.78 -12.24 -13.15
N PRO A 224 3.25 -13.44 -12.84
CA PRO A 224 1.98 -13.89 -13.41
C PRO A 224 0.87 -12.86 -13.21
N SER A 225 0.02 -12.69 -14.22
CA SER A 225 -0.98 -11.62 -14.26
C SER A 225 -2.04 -11.71 -13.14
N ARG A 226 -2.19 -12.87 -12.49
CA ARG A 226 -3.05 -13.04 -11.28
C ARG A 226 -2.64 -12.16 -10.10
N HIS A 227 -1.40 -11.66 -10.07
CA HIS A 227 -0.87 -10.79 -9.01
C HIS A 227 -1.04 -9.30 -9.30
N GLN A 228 -1.63 -8.95 -10.47
CA GLN A 228 -1.93 -7.58 -10.82
C GLN A 228 -2.97 -6.97 -9.88
N GLY A 229 -2.80 -5.68 -9.57
CA GLY A 229 -3.80 -4.93 -8.82
C GLY A 229 -5.11 -4.79 -9.58
N VAL A 230 -6.22 -5.00 -8.88
CA VAL A 230 -7.56 -4.83 -9.43
C VAL A 230 -8.09 -3.45 -9.06
N LEU A 231 -8.38 -2.65 -10.09
CA LEU A 231 -9.01 -1.35 -9.90
C LEU A 231 -10.48 -1.54 -9.54
N ILE A 232 -10.84 -1.22 -8.30
CA ILE A 232 -12.23 -1.14 -7.86
C ILE A 232 -12.68 0.32 -7.96
N ARG A 233 -13.73 0.54 -8.73
CA ARG A 233 -14.33 1.84 -8.93
C ARG A 233 -15.39 2.06 -7.85
N SER A 234 -15.31 3.16 -7.15
CA SER A 234 -16.30 3.52 -6.12
C SER A 234 -17.50 4.29 -6.69
N VAL A 235 -17.51 4.54 -8.01
CA VAL A 235 -18.63 5.17 -8.74
C VAL A 235 -18.95 4.33 -9.97
N GLY A 236 -20.23 4.06 -10.21
CA GLY A 236 -20.70 3.15 -11.28
C GLY A 236 -20.43 1.68 -10.91
N ASP A 237 -20.24 0.84 -11.93
CA ASP A 237 -19.90 -0.56 -11.71
C ASP A 237 -18.54 -0.69 -11.02
N PRO A 238 -18.47 -1.33 -9.85
CA PRO A 238 -17.21 -1.44 -9.08
C PRO A 238 -16.09 -2.10 -9.87
N VAL A 239 -16.40 -3.12 -10.64
CA VAL A 239 -15.51 -3.80 -11.58
C VAL A 239 -16.24 -3.91 -12.92
N LEU A 240 -15.58 -3.46 -13.98
CA LEU A 240 -16.18 -3.52 -15.32
C LEU A 240 -16.50 -4.96 -15.70
N TYR A 241 -17.69 -5.16 -16.30
CA TYR A 241 -18.16 -6.48 -16.76
C TYR A 241 -18.28 -7.53 -15.64
N LEU A 242 -18.45 -7.09 -14.39
CA LEU A 242 -18.64 -8.02 -13.27
C LEU A 242 -20.03 -8.61 -13.27
N SER A 243 -21.08 -7.82 -13.61
CA SER A 243 -22.45 -8.29 -13.72
C SER A 243 -22.65 -9.20 -14.93
N ASP A 244 -23.54 -10.15 -14.79
CA ASP A 244 -23.93 -11.01 -15.92
C ASP A 244 -24.77 -10.20 -16.93
N PRO A 245 -24.61 -10.46 -18.25
CA PRO A 245 -25.50 -9.91 -19.28
C PRO A 245 -26.92 -10.38 -19.08
N ASP A 246 -27.88 -9.60 -19.59
CA ASP A 246 -29.30 -9.97 -19.58
C ASP A 246 -29.52 -11.36 -20.22
N GLY A 247 -30.27 -12.21 -19.51
CA GLY A 247 -30.59 -13.57 -19.96
C GLY A 247 -29.54 -14.62 -19.56
N LEU A 248 -28.44 -14.25 -18.93
CA LEU A 248 -27.45 -15.16 -18.38
C LEU A 248 -27.62 -15.28 -16.87
N ASP A 249 -28.20 -16.39 -16.41
CA ASP A 249 -28.26 -16.66 -14.98
C ASP A 249 -26.95 -17.23 -14.41
N ARG A 250 -26.85 -17.21 -13.09
CA ARG A 250 -25.63 -17.62 -12.38
C ARG A 250 -25.25 -19.08 -12.63
N ASP A 251 -26.24 -19.98 -12.73
CA ASP A 251 -25.96 -21.40 -12.91
C ASP A 251 -25.47 -21.67 -14.33
N LEU A 252 -26.05 -20.98 -15.31
CA LEU A 252 -25.56 -21.03 -16.68
C LEU A 252 -24.14 -20.48 -16.78
N ARG A 253 -23.88 -19.33 -16.12
CA ARG A 253 -22.52 -18.78 -16.05
C ARG A 253 -21.54 -19.77 -15.40
N ARG A 254 -21.91 -20.44 -14.31
CA ARG A 254 -21.06 -21.45 -13.68
C ARG A 254 -20.70 -22.56 -14.67
N ARG A 255 -21.71 -23.13 -15.34
CA ARG A 255 -21.48 -24.17 -16.36
C ARG A 255 -20.58 -23.70 -17.51
N MET A 256 -20.74 -22.44 -17.95
CA MET A 256 -19.86 -21.88 -18.98
C MET A 256 -18.41 -21.77 -18.48
N LEU A 257 -18.20 -21.32 -17.24
CA LEU A 257 -16.85 -21.22 -16.66
C LEU A 257 -16.23 -22.60 -16.44
N ASP A 258 -17.00 -23.58 -16.01
CA ASP A 258 -16.54 -24.97 -15.88
C ASP A 258 -16.08 -25.53 -17.24
N GLY A 259 -16.87 -25.34 -18.30
CA GLY A 259 -16.48 -25.75 -19.66
C GLY A 259 -15.22 -25.01 -20.18
N ILE A 260 -15.10 -23.69 -19.89
CA ILE A 260 -13.89 -22.94 -20.25
C ILE A 260 -12.68 -23.45 -19.45
N ALA A 261 -12.86 -23.79 -18.17
CA ALA A 261 -11.80 -24.34 -17.33
C ALA A 261 -11.32 -25.69 -17.88
N GLU A 262 -12.23 -26.60 -18.25
CA GLU A 262 -11.89 -27.88 -18.87
C GLU A 262 -11.09 -27.72 -20.17
N LEU A 263 -11.55 -26.83 -21.06
CA LEU A 263 -10.83 -26.53 -22.33
C LEU A 263 -9.43 -25.93 -22.08
N ASN A 264 -9.32 -25.04 -21.10
CA ASN A 264 -8.04 -24.45 -20.72
C ASN A 264 -7.12 -25.49 -20.08
N GLU A 265 -7.62 -26.38 -19.24
CA GLU A 265 -6.85 -27.46 -18.63
C GLU A 265 -6.30 -28.42 -19.70
N ASP A 266 -7.11 -28.84 -20.67
CA ASP A 266 -6.65 -29.65 -21.80
C ASP A 266 -5.54 -28.92 -22.60
N LYS A 267 -5.68 -27.61 -22.80
CA LYS A 267 -4.66 -26.80 -23.45
C LYS A 267 -3.38 -26.74 -22.60
N PHE A 268 -3.51 -26.54 -21.28
CA PHE A 268 -2.36 -26.52 -20.35
C PHE A 268 -1.59 -27.84 -20.39
N GLN A 269 -2.28 -28.98 -20.33
CA GLN A 269 -1.66 -30.30 -20.42
C GLN A 269 -0.84 -30.50 -21.72
N ARG A 270 -1.26 -29.84 -22.80
CA ARG A 270 -0.56 -29.92 -24.10
C ARG A 270 0.58 -28.94 -24.26
N THR A 271 0.48 -27.75 -23.68
CA THR A 271 1.45 -26.65 -23.91
C THR A 271 2.35 -26.35 -22.73
N GLY A 272 1.93 -26.67 -21.50
CA GLY A 272 2.63 -26.31 -20.26
C GLY A 272 2.71 -24.81 -19.99
N ASP A 273 1.87 -23.98 -20.64
CA ASP A 273 1.89 -22.52 -20.49
C ASP A 273 1.23 -22.10 -19.17
N PRO A 274 1.98 -21.54 -18.20
CA PRO A 274 1.47 -21.18 -16.88
C PRO A 274 0.43 -20.04 -16.90
N GLU A 275 0.37 -19.26 -17.99
CA GLU A 275 -0.66 -18.22 -18.12
C GLU A 275 -2.06 -18.80 -18.32
N ILE A 276 -2.18 -20.05 -18.71
CA ILE A 276 -3.47 -20.74 -18.82
C ILE A 276 -4.07 -20.97 -17.44
N GLU A 277 -3.28 -21.48 -16.48
CA GLU A 277 -3.72 -21.62 -15.07
C GLU A 277 -4.08 -20.26 -14.47
N THR A 278 -3.30 -19.23 -14.77
CA THR A 278 -3.59 -17.86 -14.35
C THR A 278 -4.94 -17.38 -14.87
N ARG A 279 -5.29 -17.64 -16.12
CA ARG A 279 -6.60 -17.28 -16.69
C ARG A 279 -7.76 -18.03 -16.02
N ILE A 280 -7.61 -19.32 -15.76
CA ILE A 280 -8.61 -20.09 -14.99
C ILE A 280 -8.83 -19.43 -13.63
N ALA A 281 -7.77 -19.15 -12.90
CA ALA A 281 -7.84 -18.50 -11.60
C ALA A 281 -8.48 -17.09 -11.65
N GLN A 282 -8.24 -16.32 -12.70
CA GLN A 282 -8.86 -15.00 -12.90
C GLN A 282 -10.37 -15.10 -13.15
N TYR A 283 -10.83 -16.05 -13.98
CA TYR A 283 -12.25 -16.26 -14.20
C TYR A 283 -12.97 -16.70 -12.92
N GLU A 284 -12.35 -17.58 -12.15
CA GLU A 284 -12.86 -18.02 -10.85
C GLU A 284 -12.92 -16.85 -9.84
N MET A 285 -11.90 -16.01 -9.79
CA MET A 285 -11.91 -14.82 -8.96
C MET A 285 -13.02 -13.86 -9.37
N ALA A 286 -13.19 -13.56 -10.66
CA ALA A 286 -14.22 -12.68 -11.17
C ALA A 286 -15.63 -13.20 -10.79
N PHE A 287 -15.87 -14.50 -10.91
CA PHE A 287 -17.14 -15.12 -10.54
C PHE A 287 -17.43 -14.99 -9.03
N ARG A 288 -16.41 -15.20 -8.17
CA ARG A 288 -16.56 -15.01 -6.72
C ARG A 288 -16.77 -13.54 -6.35
N MET A 289 -16.10 -12.62 -7.05
CA MET A 289 -16.24 -11.17 -6.85
C MET A 289 -17.67 -10.67 -7.13
N GLN A 290 -18.42 -11.30 -8.05
CA GLN A 290 -19.81 -10.94 -8.31
C GLN A 290 -20.69 -10.97 -7.04
N MET A 291 -20.36 -11.85 -6.10
CA MET A 291 -21.10 -11.95 -4.84
C MET A 291 -20.50 -11.11 -3.70
N SER A 292 -19.18 -10.99 -3.67
CA SER A 292 -18.48 -10.36 -2.53
C SER A 292 -18.36 -8.85 -2.69
N VAL A 293 -18.20 -8.34 -3.92
CA VAL A 293 -18.00 -6.91 -4.17
C VAL A 293 -19.24 -6.07 -3.87
N PRO A 294 -20.47 -6.44 -4.25
CA PRO A 294 -21.65 -5.65 -3.90
C PRO A 294 -21.79 -5.42 -2.39
N GLY A 295 -21.65 -6.47 -1.56
CA GLY A 295 -21.71 -6.35 -0.11
C GLY A 295 -20.50 -5.63 0.52
N LEU A 296 -19.35 -5.60 -0.16
CA LEU A 296 -18.23 -4.76 0.24
C LEU A 296 -18.53 -3.28 0.01
N MET A 297 -19.10 -2.94 -1.15
CA MET A 297 -19.37 -1.57 -1.59
C MET A 297 -20.62 -0.95 -0.94
N ASP A 298 -21.49 -1.77 -0.41
CA ASP A 298 -22.63 -1.30 0.37
C ASP A 298 -22.18 -0.91 1.77
N THR A 299 -22.24 0.39 2.04
CA THR A 299 -21.90 0.98 3.35
C THR A 299 -23.13 1.34 4.18
N SER A 300 -24.31 0.87 3.81
CA SER A 300 -25.57 1.16 4.52
C SER A 300 -25.61 0.57 5.94
N ASP A 301 -24.78 -0.43 6.21
CA ASP A 301 -24.57 -1.08 7.51
C ASP A 301 -23.62 -0.32 8.45
N GLU A 302 -22.94 0.72 7.97
CA GLU A 302 -22.05 1.53 8.80
C GLU A 302 -22.84 2.48 9.71
N ALA A 303 -22.39 2.60 10.96
CA ALA A 303 -22.99 3.54 11.91
C ALA A 303 -22.80 4.99 11.48
N GLU A 304 -23.74 5.87 11.82
CA GLU A 304 -23.64 7.31 11.53
C GLU A 304 -22.34 7.92 12.08
N SER A 305 -21.94 7.51 13.29
CA SER A 305 -20.68 7.93 13.91
C SER A 305 -19.44 7.58 13.09
N THR A 306 -19.49 6.50 12.29
CA THR A 306 -18.41 6.18 11.34
C THR A 306 -18.34 7.25 10.26
N PHE A 307 -19.47 7.61 9.65
CA PHE A 307 -19.50 8.66 8.63
C PHE A 307 -19.06 10.02 9.17
N GLU A 308 -19.50 10.39 10.37
CA GLU A 308 -19.07 11.61 11.06
C GLU A 308 -17.56 11.63 11.29
N MET A 309 -16.97 10.51 11.72
CA MET A 309 -15.53 10.38 11.94
C MET A 309 -14.73 10.59 10.64
N TYR A 310 -15.18 9.99 9.52
CA TYR A 310 -14.52 10.11 8.21
C TYR A 310 -14.81 11.43 7.49
N GLY A 311 -15.79 12.21 7.97
CA GLY A 311 -16.07 13.57 7.52
C GLY A 311 -17.21 13.72 6.52
N PRO A 312 -17.50 14.96 6.10
CA PRO A 312 -18.72 15.31 5.37
C PRO A 312 -18.88 14.62 4.01
N ASP A 313 -17.77 14.20 3.41
CA ASP A 313 -17.76 13.52 2.11
C ASP A 313 -17.79 11.97 2.24
N ALA A 314 -17.89 11.43 3.45
CA ALA A 314 -17.81 9.99 3.72
C ALA A 314 -18.92 9.17 3.04
N LYS A 315 -20.13 9.72 2.96
CA LYS A 315 -21.28 9.11 2.28
C LYS A 315 -21.29 9.28 0.77
N LYS A 316 -20.45 10.19 0.25
CA LYS A 316 -20.37 10.50 -1.17
C LYS A 316 -19.42 9.52 -1.87
N LYS A 317 -19.99 8.64 -2.67
CA LYS A 317 -19.24 7.62 -3.41
C LYS A 317 -18.13 8.23 -4.27
N GLY A 318 -16.96 7.61 -4.26
CA GLY A 318 -15.81 8.02 -5.05
C GLY A 318 -14.91 9.05 -4.38
N THR A 319 -15.32 9.68 -3.30
CA THR A 319 -14.47 10.60 -2.54
C THR A 319 -13.36 9.84 -1.81
N PHE A 320 -12.32 10.55 -1.40
CA PHE A 320 -11.25 9.94 -0.62
C PHE A 320 -11.77 9.40 0.72
N ALA A 321 -12.70 10.11 1.37
CA ALA A 321 -13.34 9.68 2.60
C ALA A 321 -14.10 8.35 2.44
N SER A 322 -14.96 8.25 1.41
CA SER A 322 -15.65 7.01 1.08
C SER A 322 -14.68 5.87 0.78
N ASN A 323 -13.60 6.16 0.04
CA ASN A 323 -12.58 5.16 -0.28
C ASN A 323 -11.79 4.70 0.95
N CYS A 324 -11.55 5.57 1.95
CA CYS A 324 -10.93 5.18 3.21
C CYS A 324 -11.83 4.21 4.01
N ILE A 325 -13.14 4.42 4.04
CA ILE A 325 -14.09 3.45 4.63
C ILE A 325 -14.00 2.11 3.90
N LEU A 326 -14.03 2.12 2.56
CA LEU A 326 -13.91 0.89 1.77
C LEU A 326 -12.56 0.20 2.00
N ALA A 327 -11.45 0.94 2.14
CA ALA A 327 -10.15 0.37 2.46
C ALA A 327 -10.16 -0.35 3.81
N ARG A 328 -10.75 0.23 4.85
CA ARG A 328 -10.93 -0.44 6.13
C ARG A 328 -11.77 -1.71 6.00
N ARG A 329 -12.91 -1.67 5.26
CA ARG A 329 -13.76 -2.84 5.01
C ARG A 329 -13.04 -3.95 4.23
N MET A 330 -12.15 -3.59 3.30
CA MET A 330 -11.29 -4.54 2.59
C MET A 330 -10.25 -5.17 3.54
N ALA A 331 -9.65 -4.35 4.40
CA ALA A 331 -8.71 -4.80 5.41
C ALA A 331 -9.35 -5.80 6.39
N GLU A 332 -10.58 -5.54 6.84
CA GLU A 332 -11.39 -6.47 7.66
C GLU A 332 -11.64 -7.81 6.96
N ARG A 333 -11.78 -7.78 5.64
CA ARG A 333 -11.99 -8.99 4.80
C ARG A 333 -10.69 -9.66 4.37
N GLY A 334 -9.55 -9.21 4.92
CA GLY A 334 -8.25 -9.84 4.73
C GLY A 334 -7.57 -9.52 3.39
N VAL A 335 -7.88 -8.40 2.73
CA VAL A 335 -7.12 -7.95 1.55
C VAL A 335 -5.72 -7.51 1.98
N PRO A 336 -4.63 -8.13 1.49
CA PRO A 336 -3.28 -7.86 1.97
C PRO A 336 -2.70 -6.52 1.53
N PHE A 337 -3.08 -6.02 0.36
CA PHE A 337 -2.57 -4.73 -0.14
C PHE A 337 -3.69 -3.90 -0.76
N ILE A 338 -3.88 -2.70 -0.22
CA ILE A 338 -4.92 -1.76 -0.64
C ILE A 338 -4.24 -0.43 -0.93
N GLN A 339 -4.40 0.09 -2.15
CA GLN A 339 -3.80 1.36 -2.55
C GLN A 339 -4.87 2.36 -2.98
N LEU A 340 -4.87 3.52 -2.33
CA LEU A 340 -5.74 4.64 -2.65
C LEU A 340 -4.93 5.76 -3.28
N PHE A 341 -5.26 6.13 -4.50
CA PHE A 341 -4.69 7.30 -5.15
C PHE A 341 -5.56 8.54 -4.93
N HIS A 342 -4.94 9.59 -4.41
CA HIS A 342 -5.49 10.95 -4.32
C HIS A 342 -4.64 11.89 -5.15
N ARG A 343 -5.25 12.58 -6.14
CA ARG A 343 -4.55 13.43 -7.10
C ARG A 343 -4.51 14.90 -6.67
N GLY A 344 -3.75 15.72 -7.42
CA GLY A 344 -3.80 17.17 -7.33
C GLY A 344 -2.74 17.78 -6.43
N TRP A 345 -1.71 17.04 -6.03
CA TRP A 345 -0.66 17.55 -5.14
C TRP A 345 0.49 18.26 -5.87
N ASP A 346 0.34 18.48 -7.18
CA ASP A 346 1.32 19.16 -8.04
C ASP A 346 1.05 20.66 -8.15
N GLN A 347 1.54 21.42 -7.16
CA GLN A 347 1.22 22.84 -7.02
C GLN A 347 2.39 23.75 -7.41
N HIS A 348 2.42 24.17 -8.69
CA HIS A 348 3.44 25.05 -9.28
C HIS A 348 3.10 26.55 -9.27
N GLY A 349 1.93 26.95 -8.87
CA GLY A 349 1.49 28.35 -8.93
C GLY A 349 0.61 28.80 -7.76
N THR A 350 -0.46 28.10 -7.49
CA THR A 350 -1.48 28.45 -6.48
C THR A 350 -1.44 27.52 -5.27
N LEU A 351 -0.23 27.20 -4.80
CA LEU A 351 -0.02 26.21 -3.73
C LEU A 351 -0.89 26.47 -2.49
N PRO A 352 -0.99 27.69 -1.91
CA PRO A 352 -1.78 27.88 -0.70
C PRO A 352 -3.24 27.45 -0.85
N LYS A 353 -3.88 27.84 -1.95
CA LYS A 353 -5.27 27.51 -2.23
C LYS A 353 -5.47 26.03 -2.55
N ASP A 354 -4.61 25.47 -3.40
CA ASP A 354 -4.75 24.12 -3.91
C ASP A 354 -4.33 23.09 -2.85
N LEU A 355 -3.29 23.38 -2.06
CA LEU A 355 -2.88 22.54 -0.93
C LEU A 355 -3.98 22.47 0.13
N LYS A 356 -4.59 23.62 0.49
CA LYS A 356 -5.73 23.64 1.41
C LYS A 356 -6.88 22.77 0.91
N LYS A 357 -7.25 22.89 -0.35
CA LYS A 357 -8.31 22.08 -0.95
C LYS A 357 -7.99 20.56 -0.92
N ASN A 358 -6.72 20.19 -1.14
CA ASN A 358 -6.30 18.80 -1.06
C ASN A 358 -6.35 18.27 0.38
N THR A 359 -5.88 19.08 1.34
CA THR A 359 -5.91 18.68 2.76
C THR A 359 -7.33 18.65 3.31
N ASP A 360 -8.22 19.56 2.92
CA ASP A 360 -9.64 19.52 3.30
C ASP A 360 -10.32 18.19 2.92
N SER A 361 -9.88 17.56 1.83
CA SER A 361 -10.43 16.28 1.37
C SER A 361 -9.68 15.05 1.91
N ALA A 362 -8.43 15.20 2.40
CA ALA A 362 -7.58 14.07 2.74
C ALA A 362 -7.26 13.95 4.24
N ASP A 363 -7.19 15.05 4.99
CA ASP A 363 -6.75 15.07 6.38
C ASP A 363 -7.68 14.28 7.30
N GLN A 364 -8.97 14.66 7.34
CA GLN A 364 -9.93 13.99 8.23
C GLN A 364 -10.07 12.50 7.91
N PRO A 365 -10.23 12.07 6.64
CA PRO A 365 -10.35 10.65 6.33
C PRO A 365 -9.10 9.83 6.63
N ALA A 366 -7.90 10.40 6.44
CA ALA A 366 -6.65 9.72 6.76
C ALA A 366 -6.51 9.51 8.30
N ALA A 367 -6.78 10.55 9.08
CA ALA A 367 -6.79 10.45 10.54
C ALA A 367 -7.88 9.50 11.04
N ALA A 368 -9.07 9.55 10.44
CA ALA A 368 -10.18 8.66 10.77
C ALA A 368 -9.85 7.19 10.52
N LEU A 369 -9.19 6.90 9.38
CA LEU A 369 -8.76 5.53 9.07
C LEU A 369 -7.82 4.96 10.14
N ILE A 370 -6.86 5.77 10.61
CA ILE A 370 -5.93 5.36 11.68
C ILE A 370 -6.68 5.13 12.99
N LYS A 371 -7.59 6.04 13.37
CA LYS A 371 -8.43 5.91 14.57
C LYS A 371 -9.33 4.68 14.50
N ASP A 372 -10.00 4.45 13.37
CA ASP A 372 -10.93 3.34 13.17
C ASP A 372 -10.20 1.99 13.24
N LEU A 373 -9.04 1.89 12.56
CA LEU A 373 -8.19 0.70 12.65
C LEU A 373 -7.69 0.45 14.09
N LYS A 374 -7.32 1.52 14.83
CA LYS A 374 -6.90 1.42 16.22
C LYS A 374 -8.05 0.96 17.13
N GLN A 375 -9.24 1.55 17.00
CA GLN A 375 -10.43 1.18 17.76
C GLN A 375 -10.86 -0.29 17.54
N ARG A 376 -10.63 -0.80 16.32
CA ARG A 376 -10.91 -2.20 15.95
C ARG A 376 -9.79 -3.18 16.31
N GLY A 377 -8.69 -2.71 16.90
CA GLY A 377 -7.52 -3.54 17.20
C GLY A 377 -6.80 -4.06 15.96
N MET A 378 -6.90 -3.35 14.84
CA MET A 378 -6.32 -3.72 13.55
C MET A 378 -5.08 -2.91 13.18
N LEU A 379 -4.81 -1.80 13.88
CA LEU A 379 -3.68 -0.93 13.54
C LEU A 379 -2.35 -1.64 13.77
N ASP A 380 -2.23 -2.46 14.81
CA ASP A 380 -1.00 -3.19 15.14
C ASP A 380 -0.55 -4.17 14.06
N ASP A 381 -1.48 -4.68 13.25
CA ASP A 381 -1.21 -5.62 12.16
C ASP A 381 -1.48 -5.03 10.76
N THR A 382 -1.65 -3.70 10.66
CA THR A 382 -1.89 -2.97 9.41
C THR A 382 -0.90 -1.82 9.27
N VAL A 383 -0.05 -1.85 8.24
CA VAL A 383 0.78 -0.70 7.88
C VAL A 383 -0.06 0.30 7.09
N VAL A 384 -0.22 1.51 7.59
CA VAL A 384 -0.85 2.63 6.86
C VAL A 384 0.24 3.60 6.43
N ILE A 385 0.38 3.85 5.13
CA ILE A 385 1.37 4.77 4.56
C ILE A 385 0.63 5.97 3.99
N PHE A 386 1.06 7.19 4.33
CA PHE A 386 0.58 8.44 3.74
C PHE A 386 1.78 9.20 3.19
N GLY A 387 1.82 9.42 1.87
CA GLY A 387 2.91 10.10 1.19
C GLY A 387 2.77 10.09 -0.31
N GLY A 388 3.69 10.79 -0.99
CA GLY A 388 3.78 10.86 -2.44
C GLY A 388 5.15 10.42 -2.96
N GLU A 389 5.41 10.73 -4.22
CA GLU A 389 6.58 10.28 -4.96
C GLU A 389 7.86 11.06 -4.67
N PHE A 390 7.75 12.34 -4.26
CA PHE A 390 8.84 13.24 -3.84
C PHE A 390 8.28 14.45 -3.09
N GLY A 391 9.13 15.39 -2.69
CA GLY A 391 8.78 16.62 -2.00
C GLY A 391 8.82 17.86 -2.90
N ARG A 392 8.92 19.04 -2.26
CA ARG A 392 8.93 20.34 -2.92
C ARG A 392 10.09 21.20 -2.45
N THR A 393 10.54 22.11 -3.32
CA THR A 393 11.65 23.04 -3.02
C THR A 393 11.24 24.14 -2.06
N ILE A 394 12.21 24.68 -1.30
CA ILE A 394 12.02 25.90 -0.50
C ILE A 394 11.87 27.15 -1.40
N TYR A 395 12.51 27.18 -2.56
CA TYR A 395 12.32 28.28 -3.50
C TYR A 395 10.97 28.17 -4.21
N GLY A 396 10.39 29.33 -4.46
CA GLY A 396 9.08 29.43 -5.08
C GLY A 396 9.10 29.43 -6.60
N GLN A 397 7.95 29.15 -7.17
CA GLN A 397 7.64 29.25 -8.60
C GLN A 397 6.40 30.12 -8.81
N GLY A 398 6.27 30.66 -10.03
CA GLY A 398 5.16 31.53 -10.39
C GLY A 398 5.31 32.93 -9.78
N ASP A 399 4.17 33.61 -9.60
CA ASP A 399 4.12 34.90 -8.96
C ASP A 399 4.24 34.74 -7.44
N LEU A 400 5.33 35.24 -6.85
CA LEU A 400 5.64 35.04 -5.43
C LEU A 400 4.87 36.05 -4.55
N THR A 401 3.54 35.95 -4.56
CA THR A 401 2.70 36.68 -3.62
C THR A 401 2.30 35.80 -2.43
N LYS A 402 1.59 36.37 -1.46
CA LYS A 402 1.10 35.63 -0.31
C LYS A 402 0.21 34.44 -0.71
N ASP A 403 -0.55 34.58 -1.78
CA ASP A 403 -1.63 33.64 -2.15
C ASP A 403 -1.36 32.87 -3.44
N THR A 404 -0.30 33.21 -4.20
CA THR A 404 -0.09 32.67 -5.56
C THR A 404 1.28 32.07 -5.83
N TYR A 405 2.05 31.69 -4.81
CA TYR A 405 3.30 30.97 -5.05
C TYR A 405 3.07 29.46 -5.25
N GLY A 406 3.99 28.84 -5.96
CA GLY A 406 4.14 27.40 -6.06
C GLY A 406 5.52 26.95 -5.65
N ARG A 407 5.79 25.64 -5.77
CA ARG A 407 7.11 25.03 -5.49
C ARG A 407 7.48 24.03 -6.56
N ASP A 408 8.78 23.91 -6.85
CA ASP A 408 9.29 22.90 -7.78
C ASP A 408 9.39 21.53 -7.14
N HIS A 409 9.60 20.52 -7.97
CA HIS A 409 9.85 19.14 -7.55
C HIS A 409 11.16 19.02 -6.79
N HIS A 410 11.18 18.22 -5.74
CA HIS A 410 12.35 18.01 -4.92
C HIS A 410 12.49 16.55 -4.46
N GLY A 411 13.46 15.84 -5.06
CA GLY A 411 13.71 14.43 -4.72
C GLY A 411 14.71 14.24 -3.57
N ARG A 412 15.51 15.28 -3.22
CA ARG A 412 16.61 15.15 -2.24
C ARG A 412 16.13 14.98 -0.81
N CYS A 413 14.97 15.51 -0.48
CA CYS A 413 14.28 15.23 0.78
C CYS A 413 12.78 15.41 0.64
N PHE A 414 12.02 14.58 1.35
CA PHE A 414 10.57 14.69 1.49
C PHE A 414 10.09 13.91 2.71
N THR A 415 8.81 14.05 3.03
CA THR A 415 8.22 13.39 4.19
C THR A 415 7.23 12.32 3.78
N THR A 416 7.34 11.15 4.40
CA THR A 416 6.33 10.10 4.38
C THR A 416 5.92 9.81 5.82
N VAL A 417 4.63 9.60 6.03
CA VAL A 417 4.06 9.27 7.34
C VAL A 417 3.62 7.81 7.32
N VAL A 418 3.94 7.06 8.37
CA VAL A 418 3.56 5.65 8.50
C VAL A 418 2.93 5.41 9.88
N ALA A 419 1.88 4.59 9.93
CA ALA A 419 1.25 4.18 11.18
C ALA A 419 1.07 2.66 11.23
N GLY A 420 1.17 2.08 12.43
CA GLY A 420 0.86 0.69 12.71
C GLY A 420 1.79 -0.35 12.09
N GLY A 421 1.36 -1.60 12.07
CA GLY A 421 2.02 -2.72 11.40
C GLY A 421 3.47 -3.00 11.83
N GLY A 422 3.85 -2.65 13.06
CA GLY A 422 5.20 -2.82 13.57
C GLY A 422 6.11 -1.61 13.38
N PHE A 423 5.62 -0.51 12.77
CA PHE A 423 6.31 0.78 12.81
C PHE A 423 6.18 1.39 14.21
N ARG A 424 7.23 2.08 14.64
CA ARG A 424 7.32 2.70 15.96
C ARG A 424 6.43 3.94 16.02
N PRO A 425 5.41 4.00 16.88
CA PRO A 425 4.49 5.13 16.96
C PRO A 425 5.15 6.34 17.65
N GLY A 426 4.64 7.54 17.34
CA GLY A 426 5.00 8.79 17.97
C GLY A 426 6.46 9.20 17.75
N ILE A 427 7.06 8.91 16.60
CA ILE A 427 8.45 9.29 16.32
C ILE A 427 8.57 10.25 15.13
N ASP A 428 9.53 11.16 15.26
CA ASP A 428 10.13 11.92 14.17
C ASP A 428 11.44 11.22 13.78
N TYR A 429 11.58 10.81 12.52
CA TYR A 429 12.74 10.10 12.03
C TYR A 429 13.45 10.87 10.91
N GLY A 430 14.76 11.05 11.08
CA GLY A 430 15.59 11.78 10.16
C GLY A 430 15.41 13.30 10.27
N GLU A 431 16.39 14.04 9.76
CA GLU A 431 16.39 15.50 9.80
C GLU A 431 16.87 16.08 8.47
N THR A 432 16.24 17.18 8.05
CA THR A 432 16.67 18.02 6.95
C THR A 432 17.45 19.25 7.49
N ASP A 433 18.19 19.91 6.62
CA ASP A 433 18.88 21.17 6.92
C ASP A 433 17.90 22.32 7.22
N ASP A 434 18.43 23.48 7.61
CA ASP A 434 17.64 24.66 7.95
C ASP A 434 16.80 25.22 6.79
N HIS A 435 17.05 24.77 5.56
CA HIS A 435 16.31 25.14 4.35
C HIS A 435 15.30 24.06 3.93
N CYS A 436 15.16 22.95 4.66
CA CYS A 436 14.39 21.76 4.22
C CYS A 436 14.78 21.30 2.81
N TYR A 437 16.08 21.34 2.50
CA TYR A 437 16.59 21.15 1.14
C TYR A 437 17.50 19.92 0.99
N SER A 438 18.23 19.58 2.02
CA SER A 438 19.09 18.39 2.05
C SER A 438 18.93 17.63 3.37
N ILE A 439 19.11 16.32 3.32
CA ILE A 439 19.08 15.48 4.52
C ILE A 439 20.42 15.63 5.26
N VAL A 440 20.34 15.88 6.57
CA VAL A 440 21.52 15.98 7.44
C VAL A 440 21.65 14.80 8.40
N LYS A 441 20.55 14.03 8.60
CA LYS A 441 20.57 12.90 9.52
C LYS A 441 19.63 11.79 9.09
N ASP A 442 20.07 10.54 9.27
CA ASP A 442 19.29 9.31 9.09
C ASP A 442 18.52 9.25 7.75
N PRO A 443 19.19 9.27 6.58
CA PRO A 443 18.54 9.23 5.29
C PRO A 443 17.80 7.91 5.07
N VAL A 444 16.62 7.99 4.47
CA VAL A 444 15.75 6.86 4.11
C VAL A 444 15.42 6.92 2.62
N HIS A 445 16.02 6.03 1.85
CA HIS A 445 15.67 5.88 0.44
C HIS A 445 14.29 5.23 0.28
N ILE A 446 13.60 5.47 -0.85
CA ILE A 446 12.30 4.80 -1.13
C ILE A 446 12.40 3.27 -1.07
N HIS A 447 13.54 2.70 -1.49
CA HIS A 447 13.80 1.27 -1.36
C HIS A 447 13.96 0.81 0.10
N ASP A 448 14.49 1.66 0.99
CA ASP A 448 14.61 1.36 2.42
C ASP A 448 13.24 1.32 3.09
N LEU A 449 12.34 2.23 2.72
CA LEU A 449 10.94 2.18 3.16
C LEU A 449 10.29 0.88 2.69
N ASN A 450 10.40 0.54 1.41
CA ASN A 450 9.85 -0.69 0.86
C ASN A 450 10.43 -1.93 1.56
N ALA A 451 11.75 -1.96 1.83
CA ALA A 451 12.41 -3.03 2.58
C ALA A 451 11.87 -3.14 4.02
N SER A 452 11.64 -2.00 4.69
CA SER A 452 11.11 -1.96 6.06
C SER A 452 9.65 -2.44 6.11
N VAL A 453 8.81 -2.07 5.14
CA VAL A 453 7.43 -2.58 5.03
C VAL A 453 7.42 -4.08 4.74
N LEU A 454 8.24 -4.56 3.80
CA LEU A 454 8.37 -6.01 3.54
C LEU A 454 8.83 -6.77 4.79
N HIS A 455 9.76 -6.20 5.56
CA HIS A 455 10.20 -6.76 6.83
C HIS A 455 9.04 -6.89 7.83
N CYS A 456 8.20 -5.86 7.98
CA CYS A 456 7.00 -5.95 8.82
C CYS A 456 6.04 -7.07 8.37
N LEU A 457 5.96 -7.32 7.06
CA LEU A 457 5.19 -8.42 6.46
C LEU A 457 5.86 -9.80 6.60
N GLY A 458 7.02 -9.90 7.27
CA GLY A 458 7.77 -11.15 7.43
C GLY A 458 8.58 -11.56 6.20
N ILE A 459 8.86 -10.64 5.29
CA ILE A 459 9.56 -10.89 4.03
C ILE A 459 10.99 -10.32 4.10
N ASP A 460 11.99 -11.17 3.93
CA ASP A 460 13.35 -10.73 3.68
C ASP A 460 13.49 -10.24 2.23
N HIS A 461 13.55 -8.93 2.05
CA HIS A 461 13.61 -8.29 0.74
C HIS A 461 14.83 -8.68 -0.09
N LYS A 462 15.91 -9.17 0.52
CA LYS A 462 17.15 -9.60 -0.17
C LYS A 462 17.00 -10.98 -0.78
N ASN A 463 16.26 -11.86 -0.09
CA ASN A 463 16.02 -13.24 -0.51
C ASN A 463 14.72 -13.39 -1.33
N PHE A 464 13.91 -12.33 -1.40
CA PHE A 464 12.66 -12.31 -2.15
C PHE A 464 12.89 -11.73 -3.55
N SER A 465 13.13 -12.59 -4.52
CA SER A 465 13.43 -12.21 -5.90
C SER A 465 12.75 -13.14 -6.90
N VAL A 466 12.65 -12.68 -8.14
CA VAL A 466 12.17 -13.48 -9.28
C VAL A 466 13.21 -13.41 -10.39
N LYS A 467 13.55 -14.57 -10.97
CA LYS A 467 14.41 -14.62 -12.13
C LYS A 467 13.68 -14.15 -13.38
N PHE A 468 14.20 -13.10 -13.99
CA PHE A 468 13.69 -12.55 -15.23
C PHE A 468 14.86 -12.15 -16.13
N GLN A 469 14.94 -12.70 -17.34
CA GLN A 469 16.00 -12.44 -18.31
C GLN A 469 17.42 -12.61 -17.72
N GLY A 470 17.61 -13.61 -16.87
CA GLY A 470 18.89 -13.93 -16.25
C GLY A 470 19.24 -13.11 -15.00
N LEU A 471 18.39 -12.15 -14.60
CA LEU A 471 18.59 -11.31 -13.41
C LEU A 471 17.63 -11.70 -12.30
N ASP A 472 18.11 -11.59 -11.06
CA ASP A 472 17.25 -11.71 -9.85
C ASP A 472 16.62 -10.35 -9.55
N LEU A 473 15.38 -10.16 -10.02
CA LEU A 473 14.64 -8.93 -9.79
C LEU A 473 14.06 -8.89 -8.37
N ARG A 474 14.11 -7.70 -7.75
CA ARG A 474 13.55 -7.41 -6.42
C ARG A 474 12.81 -6.08 -6.48
N LEU A 475 11.82 -5.91 -5.59
CA LEU A 475 11.16 -4.61 -5.39
C LEU A 475 12.17 -3.53 -4.97
N THR A 476 13.14 -3.90 -4.15
CA THR A 476 14.14 -3.00 -3.56
C THR A 476 15.38 -2.81 -4.45
N GLY A 477 15.32 -3.22 -5.71
CA GLY A 477 16.44 -3.09 -6.63
C GLY A 477 17.69 -3.87 -6.22
N VAL A 478 18.83 -3.45 -6.76
CA VAL A 478 20.16 -4.05 -6.49
C VAL A 478 21.07 -3.13 -5.66
N GLU A 479 20.66 -1.91 -5.39
CA GLU A 479 21.43 -0.81 -4.84
C GLU A 479 21.47 -0.78 -3.31
N GLY A 480 21.65 -1.91 -2.65
CA GLY A 480 21.98 -1.92 -1.23
C GLY A 480 20.90 -1.44 -0.26
N ALA A 481 19.63 -1.54 -0.62
CA ALA A 481 18.49 -1.23 0.27
C ALA A 481 18.61 -1.94 1.62
N LYS A 482 18.17 -1.27 2.67
CA LYS A 482 18.23 -1.76 4.05
C LYS A 482 16.91 -1.55 4.78
N VAL A 483 16.60 -2.48 5.66
CA VAL A 483 15.58 -2.27 6.69
C VAL A 483 16.09 -1.21 7.66
N ILE A 484 15.24 -0.28 8.07
CA ILE A 484 15.60 0.80 9.00
C ILE A 484 15.15 0.44 10.43
N PRO A 485 16.03 -0.09 11.29
CA PRO A 485 15.64 -0.55 12.63
C PRO A 485 15.08 0.58 13.51
N GLY A 486 15.54 1.83 13.31
CA GLY A 486 15.05 2.99 14.04
C GLY A 486 13.58 3.30 13.81
N LEU A 487 12.99 2.82 12.72
CA LEU A 487 11.56 2.97 12.40
C LEU A 487 10.69 1.87 13.00
N LEU A 488 11.27 0.74 13.43
CA LEU A 488 10.54 -0.47 13.78
C LEU A 488 10.57 -0.75 15.28
N LEU A 489 9.52 -1.41 15.79
CA LEU A 489 9.38 -1.86 17.18
C LEU A 489 10.33 -3.01 17.53
#